data_3b2625c07b13eb640b3795d7d7222200
#
_entry.id   3b2625c07b13eb640b3795d7d7222200
#
_cell.length_a   1.000
_cell.length_b   1.000
_cell.length_c   1.000
_cell.angle_alpha   90.00
_cell.angle_beta   90.00
_cell.angle_gamma   90.00
#
_symmetry.space_group_name_H-M   'P 1'
#
loop_
_entity.id
_entity.type
_entity.pdbx_description
1 polymer ?
#
loop_
_entity_poly.entity_id
_entity_poly.type
_entity_poly.pdbx_seq_one_letter_code
_entity_poly.pdbx_strand_id
1 'polypeptide(L)'
;MIFRKLTEAELEELKEEFVQYLVANGVDAELWEQLKKDEPEKSDLFVQQFSNVVLQKSLEKIEYLEHRTPSDVKLFYCGKETIDLIALKSSVVDLTNMTEFKAEDFKNIEIFKATKHYSKSREVELFEMTQKGCQITNHNLYDLLKQMV
;
A
#
# COMPACT_ATOMS: atom_id res chain seq x y z
N MET A 1 10.07 -13.83 -5.29
CA MET A 1 8.79 -13.31 -4.78
C MET A 1 8.73 -11.81 -5.04
N ILE A 2 7.60 -11.31 -5.53
CA ILE A 2 7.48 -9.90 -5.95
C ILE A 2 7.32 -8.97 -4.74
N PHE A 3 6.49 -9.37 -3.77
CA PHE A 3 6.20 -8.55 -2.59
C PHE A 3 6.78 -9.19 -1.33
N ARG A 4 5.95 -9.81 -0.53
CA ARG A 4 6.33 -10.55 0.66
C ARG A 4 5.41 -11.74 0.87
N LYS A 5 5.82 -12.69 1.69
CA LYS A 5 4.91 -13.75 2.14
C LYS A 5 3.90 -13.19 3.15
N LEU A 6 2.69 -13.68 3.08
CA LEU A 6 1.70 -13.44 4.12
C LEU A 6 2.15 -14.10 5.43
N THR A 7 1.84 -13.47 6.54
CA THR A 7 2.09 -14.03 7.86
C THR A 7 1.12 -15.17 8.15
N GLU A 8 1.41 -15.98 9.15
CA GLU A 8 0.51 -17.05 9.58
C GLU A 8 -0.88 -16.49 9.97
N ALA A 9 -0.92 -15.33 10.64
CA ALA A 9 -2.16 -14.70 11.00
C ALA A 9 -2.96 -14.26 9.77
N GLU A 10 -2.29 -13.67 8.77
CA GLU A 10 -2.93 -13.28 7.52
C GLU A 10 -3.45 -14.47 6.73
N LEU A 11 -2.69 -15.57 6.69
CA LEU A 11 -3.14 -16.80 6.03
C LEU A 11 -4.36 -17.40 6.73
N GLU A 12 -4.41 -17.33 8.06
CA GLU A 12 -5.56 -17.82 8.81
C GLU A 12 -6.81 -17.00 8.50
N GLU A 13 -6.68 -15.67 8.40
CA GLU A 13 -7.79 -14.80 8.01
C GLU A 13 -8.28 -15.08 6.58
N LEU A 14 -7.37 -15.49 5.68
CA LEU A 14 -7.64 -15.77 4.28
C LEU A 14 -7.72 -17.27 3.99
N LYS A 15 -8.01 -18.06 4.99
CA LYS A 15 -8.00 -19.53 4.90
C LYS A 15 -8.90 -20.08 3.79
N GLU A 16 -10.11 -19.57 3.67
CA GLU A 16 -11.05 -20.02 2.63
C GLU A 16 -10.51 -19.72 1.23
N GLU A 17 -10.01 -18.51 1.04
CA GLU A 17 -9.42 -18.08 -0.23
C GLU A 17 -8.19 -18.90 -0.59
N PHE A 18 -7.36 -19.21 0.40
CA PHE A 18 -6.18 -20.03 0.18
C PHE A 18 -6.55 -21.46 -0.22
N VAL A 19 -7.54 -22.05 0.45
CA VAL A 19 -8.05 -23.39 0.09
C VAL A 19 -8.57 -23.38 -1.36
N GLN A 20 -9.33 -22.39 -1.75
CA GLN A 20 -9.81 -22.25 -3.12
C GLN A 20 -8.67 -22.11 -4.13
N TYR A 21 -7.63 -21.37 -3.77
CA TYR A 21 -6.44 -21.22 -4.60
C TYR A 21 -5.74 -22.57 -4.79
N LEU A 22 -5.55 -23.34 -3.72
CA LEU A 22 -4.94 -24.65 -3.78
C LEU A 22 -5.74 -25.61 -4.64
N VAL A 23 -7.06 -25.67 -4.45
CA VAL A 23 -7.95 -26.52 -5.23
C VAL A 23 -7.89 -26.18 -6.72
N ALA A 24 -7.88 -24.87 -7.04
CA ALA A 24 -7.75 -24.41 -8.42
C ALA A 24 -6.42 -24.84 -9.08
N ASN A 25 -5.40 -25.11 -8.26
CA ASN A 25 -4.11 -25.58 -8.71
C ASN A 25 -3.93 -27.11 -8.54
N GLY A 26 -5.02 -27.84 -8.33
CA GLY A 26 -5.01 -29.30 -8.23
C GLY A 26 -4.58 -29.83 -6.89
N VAL A 27 -4.60 -29.04 -5.83
CA VAL A 27 -4.15 -29.44 -4.49
C VAL A 27 -5.33 -29.48 -3.54
N ASP A 28 -5.75 -30.68 -3.15
CA ASP A 28 -6.79 -30.85 -2.13
C ASP A 28 -6.19 -30.84 -0.71
N ALA A 29 -7.04 -30.97 0.30
CA ALA A 29 -6.62 -30.88 1.69
C ALA A 29 -5.60 -31.99 2.07
N GLU A 30 -5.80 -33.20 1.58
CA GLU A 30 -4.88 -34.34 1.85
C GLU A 30 -3.52 -34.10 1.20
N LEU A 31 -3.52 -33.69 -0.06
CA LEU A 31 -2.29 -33.43 -0.79
C LEU A 31 -1.55 -32.25 -0.15
N TRP A 32 -2.27 -31.23 0.31
CA TRP A 32 -1.66 -30.08 1.00
C TRP A 32 -0.92 -30.53 2.27
N GLU A 33 -1.56 -31.39 3.09
CA GLU A 33 -0.91 -31.89 4.30
C GLU A 33 0.33 -32.73 3.97
N GLN A 34 0.27 -33.53 2.91
CA GLN A 34 1.44 -34.31 2.45
C GLN A 34 2.56 -33.39 1.97
N LEU A 35 2.24 -32.33 1.20
CA LEU A 35 3.23 -31.37 0.71
C LEU A 35 3.94 -30.64 1.85
N LYS A 36 3.21 -30.19 2.85
CA LYS A 36 3.81 -29.53 4.01
C LYS A 36 4.79 -30.45 4.74
N LYS A 37 4.50 -31.74 4.77
CA LYS A 37 5.27 -32.72 5.50
C LYS A 37 6.48 -33.24 4.70
N ASP A 38 6.24 -33.59 3.43
CA ASP A 38 7.22 -34.30 2.59
C ASP A 38 7.99 -33.36 1.66
N GLU A 39 7.37 -32.25 1.23
CA GLU A 39 7.96 -31.30 0.28
C GLU A 39 7.74 -29.86 0.74
N PRO A 40 8.35 -29.46 1.88
CA PRO A 40 8.11 -28.13 2.45
C PRO A 40 8.49 -26.97 1.53
N GLU A 41 9.48 -27.15 0.66
CA GLU A 41 9.86 -26.12 -0.32
C GLU A 41 8.73 -25.87 -1.32
N LYS A 42 8.05 -26.92 -1.73
CA LYS A 42 6.94 -26.84 -2.67
C LYS A 42 5.71 -26.20 -2.03
N SER A 43 5.43 -26.56 -0.77
CA SER A 43 4.35 -25.92 -0.01
C SER A 43 4.62 -24.42 0.20
N ASP A 44 5.87 -24.06 0.50
CA ASP A 44 6.27 -22.66 0.64
C ASP A 44 6.08 -21.88 -0.67
N LEU A 45 6.36 -22.50 -1.80
CA LEU A 45 6.16 -21.88 -3.11
C LEU A 45 4.68 -21.54 -3.35
N PHE A 46 3.75 -22.43 -2.97
CA PHE A 46 2.32 -22.13 -3.07
C PHE A 46 1.92 -20.94 -2.18
N VAL A 47 2.48 -20.86 -0.98
CA VAL A 47 2.24 -19.71 -0.09
C VAL A 47 2.78 -18.43 -0.70
N GLN A 48 3.97 -18.45 -1.30
CA GLN A 48 4.55 -17.30 -1.99
C GLN A 48 3.69 -16.84 -3.15
N GLN A 49 3.23 -17.76 -3.98
CA GLN A 49 2.39 -17.44 -5.14
C GLN A 49 1.04 -16.87 -4.73
N PHE A 50 0.40 -17.47 -3.72
CA PHE A 50 -0.84 -16.95 -3.18
C PHE A 50 -0.65 -15.56 -2.58
N SER A 51 0.44 -15.36 -1.84
CA SER A 51 0.78 -14.06 -1.25
C SER A 51 0.90 -12.98 -2.33
N ASN A 52 1.57 -13.29 -3.43
CA ASN A 52 1.70 -12.35 -4.55
C ASN A 52 0.33 -11.97 -5.14
N VAL A 53 -0.57 -12.94 -5.30
CA VAL A 53 -1.92 -12.68 -5.82
C VAL A 53 -2.71 -11.77 -4.88
N VAL A 54 -2.70 -12.07 -3.59
CA VAL A 54 -3.43 -11.28 -2.58
C VAL A 54 -2.89 -9.85 -2.51
N LEU A 55 -1.58 -9.70 -2.41
CA LEU A 55 -0.97 -8.37 -2.30
C LEU A 55 -1.14 -7.56 -3.59
N GLN A 56 -1.02 -8.19 -4.75
CA GLN A 56 -1.27 -7.52 -6.03
C GLN A 56 -2.69 -6.92 -6.06
N LYS A 57 -3.69 -7.71 -5.70
CA LYS A 57 -5.08 -7.24 -5.68
C LYS A 57 -5.30 -6.12 -4.68
N SER A 58 -4.70 -6.22 -3.51
CA SER A 58 -4.80 -5.18 -2.49
C SER A 58 -4.17 -3.86 -2.95
N LEU A 59 -3.00 -3.95 -3.58
CA LEU A 59 -2.28 -2.78 -4.08
C LEU A 59 -3.01 -2.13 -5.27
N GLU A 60 -3.69 -2.91 -6.10
CA GLU A 60 -4.51 -2.38 -7.20
C GLU A 60 -5.65 -1.48 -6.71
N LYS A 61 -6.14 -1.71 -5.51
CA LYS A 61 -7.24 -0.93 -4.92
C LYS A 61 -6.79 0.38 -4.29
N ILE A 62 -5.50 0.58 -4.09
CA ILE A 62 -4.98 1.80 -3.48
C ILE A 62 -5.13 2.96 -4.44
N GLU A 63 -5.79 4.03 -3.99
CA GLU A 63 -5.92 5.27 -4.74
C GLU A 63 -5.10 6.39 -4.13
N TYR A 64 -5.00 6.44 -2.79
CA TYR A 64 -4.31 7.51 -2.06
C TYR A 64 -3.41 6.96 -0.98
N LEU A 65 -2.22 7.53 -0.89
CA LEU A 65 -1.26 7.26 0.19
C LEU A 65 -0.89 8.59 0.87
N GLU A 66 -0.50 8.50 2.13
CA GLU A 66 0.04 9.66 2.85
C GLU A 66 1.26 9.28 3.67
N HIS A 67 2.13 10.25 3.86
CA HIS A 67 3.27 10.14 4.76
C HIS A 67 3.36 11.42 5.58
N ARG A 68 3.40 11.30 6.90
CA ARG A 68 3.39 12.42 7.82
C ARG A 68 4.57 12.41 8.76
N THR A 69 5.15 13.60 8.95
CA THR A 69 6.05 13.92 10.05
C THR A 69 5.56 15.23 10.68
N PRO A 70 6.07 15.68 11.83
CA PRO A 70 5.67 16.97 12.38
C PRO A 70 5.86 18.16 11.44
N SER A 71 6.88 18.12 10.58
CA SER A 71 7.23 19.22 9.66
C SER A 71 6.82 19.01 8.22
N ASP A 72 6.21 17.85 7.90
CA ASP A 72 6.01 17.46 6.49
C ASP A 72 4.80 16.55 6.37
N VAL A 73 3.94 16.84 5.39
CA VAL A 73 2.85 15.94 4.99
C VAL A 73 2.95 15.75 3.49
N LYS A 74 3.03 14.50 3.06
CA LYS A 74 2.99 14.14 1.65
C LYS A 74 1.72 13.37 1.36
N LEU A 75 0.94 13.84 0.40
CA LEU A 75 -0.27 13.19 -0.06
C LEU A 75 -0.07 12.77 -1.51
N PHE A 76 -0.32 11.49 -1.78
CA PHE A 76 -0.11 10.91 -3.10
C PHE A 76 -1.45 10.45 -3.69
N TYR A 77 -1.73 10.88 -4.92
CA TYR A 77 -2.76 10.25 -5.74
C TYR A 77 -2.09 9.24 -6.65
N CYS A 78 -2.47 7.98 -6.50
CA CYS A 78 -1.83 6.86 -7.19
C CYS A 78 -2.62 6.52 -8.46
N GLY A 79 -2.33 7.23 -9.54
CA GLY A 79 -2.94 6.99 -10.84
C GLY A 79 -2.41 5.71 -11.49
N LYS A 80 -2.89 5.41 -12.68
CA LYS A 80 -2.47 4.19 -13.41
C LYS A 80 -1.04 4.28 -13.95
N GLU A 81 -0.66 5.44 -14.48
CA GLU A 81 0.63 5.65 -15.13
C GLU A 81 1.51 6.63 -14.38
N THR A 82 0.90 7.52 -13.61
CA THR A 82 1.60 8.58 -12.88
C THR A 82 1.12 8.63 -11.44
N ILE A 83 2.00 9.13 -10.58
CA ILE A 83 1.68 9.43 -9.20
C ILE A 83 1.83 10.94 -8.99
N ASP A 84 0.80 11.55 -8.41
CA ASP A 84 0.75 12.98 -8.13
C ASP A 84 0.96 13.22 -6.65
N LEU A 85 1.82 14.18 -6.34
CA LEU A 85 2.16 14.56 -4.98
C LEU A 85 1.65 15.98 -4.69
N ILE A 86 0.99 16.13 -3.55
CA ILE A 86 0.80 17.42 -2.89
C ILE A 86 1.50 17.35 -1.55
N ALA A 87 2.43 18.24 -1.31
CA ALA A 87 3.21 18.25 -0.09
C ALA A 87 3.05 19.55 0.67
N LEU A 88 2.99 19.42 1.99
CA LEU A 88 2.98 20.52 2.93
C LEU A 88 4.26 20.49 3.76
N LYS A 89 4.88 21.63 3.97
CA LYS A 89 6.04 21.76 4.85
C LYS A 89 5.85 22.95 5.79
N SER A 90 6.24 22.76 7.04
CA SER A 90 6.26 23.84 8.03
C SER A 90 7.32 23.56 9.10
N SER A 91 8.03 24.62 9.50
CA SER A 91 8.92 24.59 10.66
C SER A 91 8.23 25.11 11.93
N VAL A 92 7.02 25.61 11.82
CA VAL A 92 6.28 26.29 12.90
C VAL A 92 5.08 25.49 13.36
N VAL A 93 4.32 24.93 12.40
CA VAL A 93 3.08 24.19 12.65
C VAL A 93 3.39 22.69 12.71
N ASP A 94 2.87 22.00 13.73
CA ASP A 94 2.96 20.54 13.81
C ASP A 94 1.90 19.92 12.89
N LEU A 95 2.34 19.28 11.83
CA LEU A 95 1.47 18.71 10.79
C LEU A 95 1.06 17.25 11.07
N THR A 96 1.53 16.65 12.15
CA THR A 96 1.38 15.20 12.40
C THR A 96 -0.07 14.73 12.33
N ASN A 97 -0.99 15.45 12.96
CA ASN A 97 -2.40 15.06 13.06
C ASN A 97 -3.38 16.06 12.44
N MET A 98 -2.88 17.02 11.66
CA MET A 98 -3.76 18.01 11.04
C MET A 98 -4.56 17.40 9.90
N THR A 99 -5.87 17.49 9.99
CA THR A 99 -6.81 17.08 8.93
C THR A 99 -7.61 18.26 8.41
N GLU A 100 -7.62 19.36 9.14
CA GLU A 100 -8.30 20.59 8.77
C GLU A 100 -7.32 21.74 8.80
N PHE A 101 -7.42 22.63 7.82
CA PHE A 101 -6.54 23.79 7.67
C PHE A 101 -7.39 25.05 7.54
N LYS A 102 -7.05 26.05 8.36
CA LYS A 102 -7.64 27.39 8.25
C LYS A 102 -6.74 28.25 7.37
N ALA A 103 -7.29 29.31 6.80
CA ALA A 103 -6.53 30.25 5.97
C ALA A 103 -5.28 30.79 6.70
N GLU A 104 -5.36 30.96 8.01
CA GLU A 104 -4.25 31.44 8.84
C GLU A 104 -3.09 30.46 8.89
N ASP A 105 -3.38 29.16 8.84
CA ASP A 105 -2.34 28.12 8.90
C ASP A 105 -1.39 28.21 7.71
N PHE A 106 -1.89 28.60 6.54
CA PHE A 106 -1.11 28.67 5.30
C PHE A 106 -0.08 29.80 5.28
N LYS A 107 -0.12 30.72 6.23
CA LYS A 107 0.94 31.71 6.38
C LYS A 107 2.27 31.11 6.78
N ASN A 108 2.23 29.96 7.43
CA ASN A 108 3.40 29.25 7.96
C ASN A 108 3.62 27.87 7.32
N ILE A 109 2.89 27.57 6.26
CA ILE A 109 2.95 26.29 5.56
C ILE A 109 3.26 26.54 4.08
N GLU A 110 4.29 25.84 3.60
CA GLU A 110 4.60 25.81 2.18
C GLU A 110 3.84 24.65 1.53
N ILE A 111 3.21 24.91 0.38
CA ILE A 111 2.52 23.89 -0.40
C ILE A 111 3.21 23.77 -1.74
N PHE A 112 3.49 22.55 -2.18
CA PHE A 112 3.97 22.33 -3.53
C PHE A 112 3.38 21.02 -4.08
N LYS A 113 3.43 20.90 -5.41
CA LYS A 113 2.95 19.70 -6.10
C LYS A 113 4.00 19.20 -7.09
N ALA A 114 3.95 17.92 -7.36
CA ALA A 114 4.80 17.28 -8.34
C ALA A 114 4.09 16.07 -8.93
N THR A 115 4.52 15.65 -10.10
CA THR A 115 4.00 14.45 -10.77
C THR A 115 5.18 13.67 -11.32
N LYS A 116 5.14 12.36 -11.19
CA LYS A 116 6.15 11.48 -11.81
C LYS A 116 5.50 10.24 -12.40
N HIS A 117 6.15 9.67 -13.40
CA HIS A 117 5.82 8.33 -13.87
C HIS A 117 6.40 7.28 -12.93
N TYR A 118 5.75 6.12 -12.85
CA TYR A 118 6.32 5.00 -12.12
C TYR A 118 7.56 4.48 -12.84
N SER A 119 8.64 4.27 -12.09
CA SER A 119 9.88 3.70 -12.64
C SER A 119 9.86 2.18 -12.68
N LYS A 120 9.01 1.58 -11.86
CA LYS A 120 8.72 0.14 -11.82
C LYS A 120 7.24 -0.05 -12.07
N SER A 121 6.72 -1.28 -11.94
CA SER A 121 5.28 -1.46 -11.98
C SER A 121 4.64 -0.67 -10.83
N ARG A 122 3.44 -0.16 -11.07
CA ARG A 122 2.70 0.66 -10.10
C ARG A 122 2.64 -0.01 -8.72
N GLU A 123 2.23 -1.27 -8.68
CA GLU A 123 2.00 -1.98 -7.42
C GLU A 123 3.30 -2.27 -6.67
N VAL A 124 4.39 -2.49 -7.37
CA VAL A 124 5.71 -2.65 -6.74
C VAL A 124 6.14 -1.34 -6.09
N GLU A 125 5.99 -0.19 -6.77
CA GLU A 125 6.33 1.10 -6.19
C GLU A 125 5.44 1.44 -5.00
N LEU A 126 4.12 1.18 -5.09
CA LEU A 126 3.21 1.41 -3.96
C LEU A 126 3.56 0.52 -2.78
N PHE A 127 3.92 -0.73 -3.03
CA PHE A 127 4.38 -1.61 -1.97
C PHE A 127 5.62 -1.05 -1.27
N GLU A 128 6.61 -0.62 -2.03
CA GLU A 128 7.83 -0.02 -1.48
C GLU A 128 7.52 1.22 -0.64
N MET A 129 6.58 2.05 -1.09
CA MET A 129 6.14 3.23 -0.34
C MET A 129 5.51 2.86 1.00
N THR A 130 4.67 1.84 1.02
CA THR A 130 4.07 1.36 2.30
C THR A 130 5.13 0.80 3.23
N GLN A 131 6.16 0.14 2.71
CA GLN A 131 7.26 -0.36 3.52
C GLN A 131 8.11 0.78 4.11
N LYS A 132 8.12 1.95 3.47
CA LYS A 132 8.82 3.14 3.95
C LYS A 132 7.99 4.03 4.87
N GLY A 133 6.79 3.62 5.22
CA GLY A 133 5.94 4.31 6.18
C GLY A 133 4.75 5.05 5.61
N CYS A 134 4.51 5.00 4.31
CA CYS A 134 3.29 5.55 3.73
C CYS A 134 2.09 4.73 4.17
N GLN A 135 0.99 5.41 4.48
CA GLN A 135 -0.26 4.78 4.92
C GLN A 135 -1.35 4.99 3.88
N ILE A 136 -2.24 4.02 3.76
CA ILE A 136 -3.40 4.14 2.88
C ILE A 136 -4.35 5.17 3.47
N THR A 137 -4.80 6.11 2.65
CA THR A 137 -5.73 7.15 3.06
C THR A 137 -6.82 7.34 2.01
N ASN A 138 -7.70 8.31 2.23
CA ASN A 138 -8.79 8.64 1.32
C ASN A 138 -8.51 9.96 0.58
N HIS A 139 -9.44 10.35 -0.29
CA HIS A 139 -9.30 11.54 -1.14
C HIS A 139 -9.50 12.87 -0.42
N ASN A 140 -10.00 12.87 0.83
CA ASN A 140 -10.52 14.08 1.47
C ASN A 140 -9.51 15.21 1.56
N LEU A 141 -8.37 14.98 2.18
CA LEU A 141 -7.36 16.02 2.35
C LEU A 141 -6.68 16.38 1.03
N TYR A 142 -6.43 15.38 0.19
CA TYR A 142 -5.86 15.60 -1.14
C TYR A 142 -6.72 16.54 -1.97
N ASP A 143 -8.03 16.28 -2.03
CA ASP A 143 -8.96 17.11 -2.81
C ASP A 143 -9.07 18.52 -2.25
N LEU A 144 -9.06 18.65 -0.93
CA LEU A 144 -9.07 19.96 -0.27
C LEU A 144 -7.85 20.78 -0.68
N LEU A 145 -6.66 20.21 -0.60
CA LEU A 145 -5.41 20.90 -0.92
C LEU A 145 -5.23 21.13 -2.41
N LYS A 146 -5.74 20.25 -3.25
CA LYS A 146 -5.68 20.39 -4.71
C LYS A 146 -6.34 21.68 -5.19
N GLN A 147 -7.38 22.12 -4.51
CA GLN A 147 -8.07 23.38 -4.85
C GLN A 147 -7.23 24.62 -4.53
N MET A 148 -6.18 24.47 -3.74
CA MET A 148 -5.35 25.57 -3.24
C MET A 148 -4.01 25.69 -3.97
N VAL A 149 -3.71 24.76 -4.85
CA VAL A 149 -2.40 24.71 -5.55
C VAL A 149 -2.58 25.02 -7.03
#